data_e37bc915a8fa51211b6b2d4bd76bdcc3
#
_entry.id   e37bc915a8fa51211b6b2d4bd76bdcc3
#
_cell.length_a   1.000
_cell.length_b   1.000
_cell.length_c   1.000
_cell.angle_alpha   90.00
_cell.angle_beta   90.00
_cell.angle_gamma   90.00
#
_symmetry.space_group_name_H-M   'P 1'
#
loop_
_entity.id
_entity.type
_entity.pdbx_description
1 polymer ?
#
loop_
_entity_poly.entity_id
_entity_poly.type
_entity_poly.pdbx_seq_one_letter_code
_entity_poly.pdbx_strand_id
1 'polypeptide(L)'
;MLGIQGRLRDVTGFINTLVLQLTILFSYDEVKLVFLMEESQLDDMAYIKYLPHVWDDQRSIRLIATNASEAYQVGEYLLKELEKDLESQRKWEQIRSERPYYLVIALSKKLLDGVEVIKQVIQKKESIGLSLINGFPDVPKECSVILE
;
A
#
# COMPACT_ATOMS: atom_id res chain seq x y z
N MET A 1 -7.00 -4.13 8.29
CA MET A 1 -5.89 -3.17 8.44
C MET A 1 -4.99 -3.62 9.59
N LEU A 2 -3.69 -3.66 9.36
CA LEU A 2 -2.67 -4.03 10.35
C LEU A 2 -1.97 -2.76 10.88
N GLY A 3 -1.94 -2.60 12.20
CA GLY A 3 -1.15 -1.56 12.87
C GLY A 3 0.13 -2.14 13.45
N ILE A 4 1.25 -1.45 13.28
CA ILE A 4 2.54 -1.79 13.88
C ILE A 4 2.94 -0.65 14.81
N GLN A 5 3.14 -0.97 16.07
CA GLN A 5 3.52 -0.01 17.09
C GLN A 5 4.88 -0.37 17.68
N GLY A 6 5.78 0.60 17.78
CA GLY A 6 7.11 0.38 18.31
C GLY A 6 8.03 1.57 18.08
N ARG A 7 9.29 1.38 18.39
CA ARG A 7 10.32 2.38 18.02
C ARG A 7 10.45 2.44 16.50
N LEU A 8 10.65 3.61 15.93
CA LEU A 8 10.75 3.79 14.48
C LEU A 8 11.74 2.81 13.84
N ARG A 9 12.88 2.56 14.47
CA ARG A 9 13.90 1.62 13.98
C ARG A 9 13.37 0.19 13.90
N ASP A 10 12.59 -0.24 14.89
CA ASP A 10 12.06 -1.60 14.95
C ASP A 10 10.94 -1.78 13.92
N VAL A 11 10.09 -0.78 13.77
CA VAL A 11 9.04 -0.73 12.73
C VAL A 11 9.67 -0.78 11.34
N THR A 12 10.70 0.02 11.08
CA THR A 12 11.41 0.02 9.80
C THR A 12 12.07 -1.33 9.53
N GLY A 13 12.69 -1.95 10.53
CA GLY A 13 13.28 -3.28 10.43
C GLY A 13 12.26 -4.36 10.08
N PHE A 14 11.08 -4.32 10.73
CA PHE A 14 9.97 -5.23 10.42
C PHE A 14 9.46 -5.04 8.98
N ILE A 15 9.23 -3.80 8.57
CA ILE A 15 8.76 -3.48 7.21
C ILE A 15 9.79 -3.94 6.17
N ASN A 16 11.08 -3.72 6.39
CA ASN A 16 12.12 -4.19 5.49
C ASN A 16 12.10 -5.72 5.33
N THR A 17 11.95 -6.44 6.43
CA THR A 17 11.85 -7.91 6.41
C THR A 17 10.61 -8.36 5.63
N LEU A 18 9.47 -7.74 5.89
CA LEU A 18 8.23 -8.04 5.19
C LEU A 18 8.34 -7.77 3.68
N VAL A 19 8.88 -6.63 3.30
CA VAL A 19 9.07 -6.25 1.89
C VAL A 19 9.97 -7.27 1.17
N LEU A 20 11.08 -7.65 1.78
CA LEU A 20 11.98 -8.66 1.21
C LEU A 20 11.28 -10.01 1.05
N GLN A 21 10.53 -10.45 2.04
CA GLN A 21 9.79 -11.72 1.96
C GLN A 21 8.75 -11.67 0.84
N LEU A 22 7.98 -10.60 0.73
CA LEU A 22 6.95 -10.45 -0.30
C LEU A 22 7.57 -10.43 -1.71
N THR A 23 8.67 -9.72 -1.90
CA THR A 23 9.33 -9.62 -3.21
C THR A 23 10.04 -10.90 -3.64
N ILE A 24 10.37 -11.78 -2.70
CA ILE A 24 10.91 -13.11 -2.99
C ILE A 24 9.79 -14.11 -3.30
N LEU A 25 8.69 -14.05 -2.56
CA LEU A 25 7.60 -15.03 -2.64
C LEU A 25 6.61 -14.75 -3.77
N PHE A 26 6.41 -13.48 -4.13
CA PHE A 26 5.41 -13.05 -5.10
C PHE A 26 6.05 -12.22 -6.21
N SER A 27 5.58 -12.43 -7.44
CA SER A 27 5.99 -11.59 -8.56
C SER A 27 5.34 -10.21 -8.48
N TYR A 28 5.88 -9.26 -9.23
CA TYR A 28 5.30 -7.92 -9.34
C TYR A 28 3.92 -7.89 -10.04
N ASP A 29 3.55 -8.98 -10.72
CA ASP A 29 2.22 -9.16 -11.30
C ASP A 29 1.19 -9.65 -10.27
N GLU A 30 1.67 -10.29 -9.20
CA GLU A 30 0.83 -10.81 -8.12
C GLU A 30 0.62 -9.82 -6.99
N VAL A 31 1.68 -9.07 -6.63
CA VAL A 31 1.65 -8.09 -5.53
C VAL A 31 2.31 -6.79 -5.94
N LYS A 32 1.63 -5.69 -5.72
CA LYS A 32 2.18 -4.33 -5.81
C LYS A 32 2.32 -3.74 -4.40
N LEU A 33 3.42 -3.05 -4.19
CA LEU A 33 3.71 -2.36 -2.92
C LEU A 33 3.53 -0.85 -3.12
N VAL A 34 2.74 -0.26 -2.25
CA VAL A 34 2.47 1.20 -2.23
C VAL A 34 3.03 1.76 -0.93
N PHE A 35 3.88 2.76 -1.02
CA PHE A 35 4.50 3.39 0.15
C PHE A 35 4.03 4.84 0.30
N LEU A 36 3.55 5.17 1.48
CA LEU A 36 3.24 6.53 1.91
C LEU A 36 4.18 6.88 3.07
N MET A 37 5.27 7.59 2.78
CA MET A 37 6.34 7.87 3.73
C MET A 37 6.95 9.24 3.50
N GLU A 38 7.61 9.78 4.50
CA GLU A 38 8.37 11.01 4.36
C GLU A 38 9.69 10.74 3.64
N GLU A 39 10.25 11.78 3.02
CA GLU A 39 11.48 11.67 2.24
C GLU A 39 12.65 11.15 3.08
N SER A 40 12.76 11.56 4.34
CA SER A 40 13.76 11.06 5.28
C SER A 40 13.65 9.56 5.54
N GLN A 41 12.43 9.03 5.61
CA GLN A 41 12.17 7.59 5.76
C GLN A 41 12.53 6.81 4.49
N LEU A 42 12.30 7.43 3.32
CA LEU A 42 12.66 6.84 2.05
C LEU A 42 14.17 6.71 1.89
N ASP A 43 14.96 7.63 2.42
CA ASP A 43 16.42 7.55 2.41
C ASP A 43 16.93 6.34 3.18
N ASP A 44 16.28 6.00 4.29
CA ASP A 44 16.60 4.78 5.09
C ASP A 44 16.19 3.48 4.37
N MET A 45 15.29 3.56 3.41
CA MET A 45 14.76 2.42 2.65
C MET A 45 14.95 2.62 1.13
N ALA A 46 16.04 3.24 0.71
CA ALA A 46 16.25 3.66 -0.67
C ALA A 46 16.17 2.52 -1.71
N TYR A 47 16.43 1.29 -1.31
CA TYR A 47 16.35 0.12 -2.19
C TYR A 47 14.94 -0.13 -2.77
N ILE A 48 13.88 0.30 -2.07
CA ILE A 48 12.51 0.09 -2.57
C ILE A 48 12.25 0.79 -3.90
N LYS A 49 12.96 1.87 -4.21
CA LYS A 49 12.87 2.60 -5.47
C LYS A 49 13.18 1.73 -6.71
N TYR A 50 13.95 0.66 -6.50
CA TYR A 50 14.43 -0.23 -7.56
C TYR A 50 13.61 -1.51 -7.71
N LEU A 51 12.66 -1.74 -6.81
CA LEU A 51 11.80 -2.92 -6.86
C LEU A 51 10.78 -2.79 -8.00
N PRO A 52 10.58 -3.83 -8.81
CA PRO A 52 9.54 -3.80 -9.84
C PRO A 52 8.12 -3.73 -9.24
N HIS A 53 7.94 -4.15 -8.00
CA HIS A 53 6.67 -4.15 -7.27
C HIS A 53 6.14 -2.73 -6.94
N VAL A 54 6.97 -1.69 -6.99
CA VAL A 54 6.58 -0.29 -6.72
C VAL A 54 6.25 0.50 -7.98
N TRP A 55 6.06 -0.16 -9.10
CA TRP A 55 5.69 0.44 -10.35
C TRP A 55 4.38 -0.11 -10.88
N ASP A 56 3.60 0.74 -11.58
CA ASP A 56 2.51 0.27 -12.40
C ASP A 56 3.03 -0.62 -13.55
N ASP A 57 2.14 -1.31 -14.26
CA ASP A 57 2.54 -2.25 -15.31
C ASP A 57 3.23 -1.58 -16.50
N GLN A 58 2.95 -0.31 -16.74
CA GLN A 58 3.57 0.48 -17.79
C GLN A 58 4.84 1.21 -17.34
N ARG A 59 5.19 1.12 -16.07
CA ARG A 59 6.28 1.86 -15.41
C ARG A 59 6.17 3.38 -15.58
N SER A 60 4.94 3.89 -15.65
CA SER A 60 4.64 5.31 -15.77
C SER A 60 4.45 5.99 -14.42
N ILE A 61 3.96 5.24 -13.43
CA ILE A 61 3.70 5.74 -12.09
C ILE A 61 4.47 4.90 -11.07
N ARG A 62 5.26 5.59 -10.25
CA ARG A 62 5.91 4.98 -9.09
C ARG A 62 4.94 5.03 -7.90
N LEU A 63 4.72 3.88 -7.27
CA LEU A 63 3.80 3.72 -6.14
C LEU A 63 4.46 4.09 -4.80
N ILE A 64 5.29 5.13 -4.81
CA ILE A 64 5.94 5.71 -3.64
C ILE A 64 5.59 7.19 -3.59
N ALA A 65 4.96 7.62 -2.51
CA ALA A 65 4.57 9.00 -2.29
C ALA A 65 5.29 9.57 -1.06
N THR A 66 6.02 10.67 -1.26
CA THR A 66 6.74 11.39 -0.20
C THR A 66 6.15 12.76 0.09
N ASN A 67 5.22 13.20 -0.75
CA ASN A 67 4.53 14.48 -0.61
C ASN A 67 3.06 14.38 -1.03
N ALA A 68 2.28 15.40 -0.75
CA ALA A 68 0.84 15.41 -1.02
C ALA A 68 0.49 15.25 -2.51
N SER A 69 1.30 15.80 -3.42
CA SER A 69 1.07 15.68 -4.86
C SER A 69 1.25 14.25 -5.35
N GLU A 70 2.31 13.59 -4.91
CA GLU A 70 2.57 12.17 -5.23
C GLU A 70 1.50 11.28 -4.60
N ALA A 71 1.11 11.55 -3.35
CA ALA A 71 0.04 10.81 -2.68
C ALA A 71 -1.29 10.91 -3.43
N TYR A 72 -1.62 12.09 -3.96
CA TYR A 72 -2.79 12.28 -4.80
C TYR A 72 -2.72 11.44 -6.09
N GLN A 73 -1.60 11.46 -6.79
CA GLN A 73 -1.40 10.68 -8.02
C GLN A 73 -1.52 9.17 -7.78
N VAL A 74 -0.92 8.68 -6.70
CA VAL A 74 -1.02 7.28 -6.29
C VAL A 74 -2.48 6.93 -5.93
N GLY A 75 -3.16 7.81 -5.23
CA GLY A 75 -4.58 7.65 -4.87
C GLY A 75 -5.49 7.54 -6.09
N GLU A 76 -5.32 8.42 -7.07
CA GLU A 76 -6.06 8.40 -8.34
C GLU A 76 -5.79 7.11 -9.14
N TYR A 77 -4.55 6.66 -9.16
CA TYR A 77 -4.19 5.40 -9.80
C TYR A 77 -4.89 4.21 -9.13
N LEU A 78 -4.84 4.12 -7.81
CA LEU A 78 -5.49 3.05 -7.05
C LEU A 78 -7.02 3.07 -7.24
N LEU A 79 -7.62 4.25 -7.26
CA LEU A 79 -9.05 4.39 -7.50
C LEU A 79 -9.45 3.80 -8.84
N LYS A 80 -8.75 4.17 -9.91
CA LYS A 80 -9.01 3.65 -11.25
C LYS A 80 -8.85 2.14 -11.33
N GLU A 81 -7.83 1.60 -10.67
CA GLU A 81 -7.58 0.16 -10.66
C GLU A 81 -8.67 -0.61 -9.90
N LEU A 82 -9.13 -0.08 -8.77
CA LEU A 82 -10.21 -0.68 -7.98
C LEU A 82 -11.57 -0.57 -8.69
N GLU A 83 -11.86 0.52 -9.39
CA GLU A 83 -13.09 0.69 -10.19
C GLU A 83 -13.18 -0.31 -11.33
N LYS A 84 -12.06 -0.56 -12.03
CA LYS A 84 -12.01 -1.60 -13.08
C LYS A 84 -12.36 -2.97 -12.52
N ASP A 85 -11.99 -3.27 -11.27
CA ASP A 85 -12.32 -4.51 -10.60
C ASP A 85 -13.81 -4.67 -10.34
N LEU A 86 -14.44 -3.64 -9.84
CA LEU A 86 -15.86 -3.66 -9.58
C LEU A 86 -16.69 -3.87 -10.86
N GLU A 87 -16.26 -3.28 -11.97
CA GLU A 87 -16.91 -3.49 -13.27
C GLU A 87 -16.69 -4.91 -13.80
N SER A 88 -15.50 -5.47 -13.61
CA SER A 88 -15.16 -6.83 -14.04
C SER A 88 -15.92 -7.88 -13.21
N GLN A 89 -16.04 -7.71 -11.90
CA GLN A 89 -16.79 -8.60 -11.01
C GLN A 89 -18.29 -8.61 -11.33
N ARG A 90 -18.86 -7.49 -11.76
CA ARG A 90 -20.28 -7.43 -12.18
C ARG A 90 -20.57 -8.20 -13.45
N LYS A 91 -19.57 -8.38 -14.31
CA LYS A 91 -19.74 -9.05 -15.62
C LYS A 91 -19.52 -10.56 -15.60
N TRP A 92 -18.66 -11.07 -14.69
CA TRP A 92 -18.26 -12.49 -14.68
C TRP A 92 -17.94 -12.96 -13.26
N GLU A 93 -18.84 -13.71 -12.65
CA GLU A 93 -18.69 -14.28 -11.29
C GLU A 93 -17.58 -15.36 -11.16
N GLN A 94 -16.84 -15.71 -12.21
CA GLN A 94 -15.95 -16.89 -12.22
C GLN A 94 -14.51 -16.64 -12.68
N ILE A 95 -14.12 -15.44 -13.10
CA ILE A 95 -12.74 -15.19 -13.50
C ILE A 95 -12.00 -14.59 -12.29
N ARG A 96 -11.03 -15.34 -11.75
CA ARG A 96 -10.05 -14.80 -10.82
C ARG A 96 -9.49 -13.52 -11.44
N SER A 97 -9.58 -12.42 -10.70
CA SER A 97 -8.98 -11.15 -11.07
C SER A 97 -7.51 -11.39 -11.43
N GLU A 98 -7.12 -11.15 -12.68
CA GLU A 98 -5.72 -11.20 -13.14
C GLU A 98 -4.90 -10.03 -12.61
N ARG A 99 -5.40 -9.36 -11.58
CA ARG A 99 -4.81 -8.15 -11.04
C ARG A 99 -3.92 -8.42 -9.87
N PRO A 100 -2.88 -7.59 -9.71
CA PRO A 100 -2.06 -7.63 -8.52
C PRO A 100 -2.86 -7.22 -7.28
N TYR A 101 -2.51 -7.82 -6.15
CA TYR A 101 -2.95 -7.39 -4.84
C TYR A 101 -2.13 -6.18 -4.41
N TYR A 102 -2.78 -5.12 -3.96
CA TYR A 102 -2.11 -3.90 -3.50
C TYR A 102 -1.91 -3.92 -1.98
N LEU A 103 -0.66 -3.85 -1.53
CA LEU A 103 -0.31 -3.68 -0.14
C LEU A 103 0.18 -2.26 0.08
N VAL A 104 -0.60 -1.47 0.80
CA VAL A 104 -0.25 -0.09 1.18
C VAL A 104 0.47 -0.10 2.51
N ILE A 105 1.68 0.44 2.53
CA ILE A 105 2.52 0.60 3.72
C ILE A 105 2.60 2.10 4.04
N ALA A 106 1.89 2.52 5.07
CA ALA A 106 1.82 3.91 5.50
C ALA A 106 2.72 4.14 6.72
N LEU A 107 3.78 4.90 6.53
CA LEU A 107 4.68 5.37 7.58
C LEU A 107 4.47 6.84 7.92
N SER A 108 3.65 7.55 7.15
CA SER A 108 3.23 8.93 7.40
C SER A 108 1.72 9.03 7.47
N LYS A 109 1.19 9.36 8.64
CA LYS A 109 -0.24 9.61 8.85
C LYS A 109 -0.77 10.75 7.99
N LYS A 110 0.02 11.81 7.85
CA LYS A 110 -0.34 12.99 7.05
C LYS A 110 -0.60 12.63 5.58
N LEU A 111 0.23 11.79 4.99
CA LEU A 111 0.07 11.34 3.61
C LEU A 111 -1.11 10.37 3.48
N LEU A 112 -1.29 9.47 4.44
CA LEU A 112 -2.42 8.56 4.48
C LEU A 112 -3.76 9.32 4.55
N ASP A 113 -3.84 10.35 5.39
CA ASP A 113 -5.04 11.18 5.53
C ASP A 113 -5.38 11.95 4.24
N GLY A 114 -4.42 12.18 3.38
CA GLY A 114 -4.60 12.81 2.06
C GLY A 114 -5.11 11.87 0.96
N VAL A 115 -5.15 10.56 1.19
CA VAL A 115 -5.57 9.57 0.18
C VAL A 115 -6.98 9.06 0.47
N GLU A 116 -7.98 9.67 -0.16
CA GLU A 116 -9.40 9.39 0.07
C GLU A 116 -9.80 7.94 -0.23
N VAL A 117 -9.22 7.35 -1.27
CA VAL A 117 -9.48 5.96 -1.67
C VAL A 117 -9.19 4.98 -0.54
N ILE A 118 -8.06 5.15 0.13
CA ILE A 118 -7.65 4.27 1.22
C ILE A 118 -8.61 4.40 2.40
N LYS A 119 -9.08 5.61 2.68
CA LYS A 119 -10.10 5.85 3.72
C LYS A 119 -11.42 5.14 3.39
N GLN A 120 -11.85 5.22 2.14
CA GLN A 120 -13.09 4.55 1.69
C GLN A 120 -12.99 3.03 1.82
N VAL A 121 -11.85 2.44 1.46
CA VAL A 121 -11.61 1.00 1.59
C VAL A 121 -11.62 0.57 3.06
N ILE A 122 -10.98 1.34 3.93
CA ILE A 122 -10.96 1.08 5.38
C ILE A 122 -12.38 1.12 5.96
N GLN A 123 -13.19 2.10 5.57
CA GLN A 123 -14.55 2.28 6.08
C GLN A 123 -15.50 1.17 5.63
N LYS A 124 -15.37 0.70 4.39
CA LYS A 124 -16.25 -0.33 3.81
C LYS A 124 -15.99 -1.73 4.33
N LYS A 125 -14.88 -1.98 5.03
CA LYS A 125 -14.45 -3.31 5.52
C LYS A 125 -14.44 -4.43 4.46
N GLU A 126 -14.53 -4.09 3.20
CA GLU A 126 -14.52 -5.04 2.09
C GLU A 126 -13.09 -5.21 1.58
N SER A 127 -12.65 -6.45 1.46
CA SER A 127 -11.36 -6.79 0.84
C SER A 127 -11.49 -6.67 -0.68
N ILE A 128 -11.11 -5.52 -1.23
CA ILE A 128 -11.17 -5.24 -2.67
C ILE A 128 -9.77 -5.41 -3.32
N GLY A 129 -8.98 -6.38 -2.86
CA GLY A 129 -7.62 -6.57 -3.38
C GLY A 129 -6.62 -5.51 -2.88
N LEU A 130 -6.91 -4.87 -1.74
CA LEU A 130 -6.05 -3.89 -1.10
C LEU A 130 -6.01 -4.10 0.41
N SER A 131 -4.82 -4.08 0.99
CA SER A 131 -4.60 -4.07 2.44
C SER A 131 -3.72 -2.90 2.85
N LEU A 132 -3.87 -2.48 4.10
CA LEU A 132 -3.13 -1.37 4.69
C LEU A 132 -2.35 -1.83 5.91
N ILE A 133 -1.07 -1.47 5.96
CA ILE A 133 -0.19 -1.57 7.13
C ILE A 133 0.18 -0.17 7.57
N ASN A 134 -0.11 0.15 8.82
CA ASN A 134 0.26 1.41 9.46
C ASN A 134 1.48 1.21 10.36
N GLY A 135 2.51 1.98 10.12
CA GLY A 135 3.76 1.97 10.88
C GLY A 135 4.07 3.31 11.56
N PHE A 136 3.05 4.08 11.97
CA PHE A 136 3.22 5.34 12.70
C PHE A 136 2.67 5.22 14.14
N PRO A 137 3.14 6.08 15.09
CA PRO A 137 2.84 5.92 16.52
C PRO A 137 1.36 5.91 16.91
N ASP A 138 0.53 6.69 16.20
CA ASP A 138 -0.90 6.77 16.45
C ASP A 138 -1.64 5.70 15.63
N VAL A 139 -1.85 4.53 16.23
CA VAL A 139 -2.59 3.45 15.57
C VAL A 139 -4.08 3.82 15.48
N PRO A 140 -4.69 3.85 14.28
CA PRO A 140 -6.11 4.10 14.13
C PRO A 140 -6.96 3.05 14.83
N LYS A 141 -8.13 3.46 15.34
CA LYS A 141 -9.09 2.55 16.03
C LYS A 141 -9.64 1.46 15.11
N GLU A 142 -9.54 1.66 13.83
CA GLU A 142 -9.99 0.75 12.78
C GLU A 142 -9.02 -0.43 12.54
N CYS A 143 -7.86 -0.44 13.18
CA CYS A 143 -6.93 -1.56 13.08
C CYS A 143 -7.54 -2.84 13.66
N SER A 144 -7.56 -3.89 12.86
CA SER A 144 -8.03 -5.20 13.27
C SER A 144 -6.97 -6.01 14.04
N VAL A 145 -5.70 -5.72 13.77
CA VAL A 145 -4.55 -6.35 14.42
C VAL A 145 -3.50 -5.29 14.72
N ILE A 146 -2.93 -5.31 15.92
CA ILE A 146 -1.83 -4.43 16.33
C ILE A 146 -0.66 -5.33 16.75
N LEU A 147 0.51 -5.09 16.15
CA LEU A 147 1.78 -5.69 16.55
C LEU A 147 2.58 -4.65 17.36
N GLU A 148 2.99 -5.03 18.53
CA GLU A 148 3.83 -4.24 19.44
C GLU A 148 5.28 -4.74 19.45
#